data_afabe7848c47c38d4d0674ec352da545
#
_entry.id   afabe7848c47c38d4d0674ec352da545
#
_cell.length_a   1.000
_cell.length_b   1.000
_cell.length_c   1.000
_cell.angle_alpha   90.00
_cell.angle_beta   90.00
_cell.angle_gamma   90.00
#
_symmetry.space_group_name_H-M   'P 1'
#
loop_
_entity.id
_entity.type
_entity.pdbx_description
1 polymer ?
#
loop_
_entity_poly.entity_id
_entity_poly.type
_entity_poly.pdbx_seq_one_letter_code
_entity_poly.pdbx_strand_id
1 'polypeptide(L)'
;SQFLASMAAIQLPETFDLCALDASSAAGIILKGFGYPVGSELKGQTAKSFNIAGQIRALYEFDGTHTFAFTMTDAKGVSSEAVLTLVVDKSSGQAGPRITWRGYDIDQQYEVQKDMVIDIDIEADKGIKSFFVTIDSETLRPLLPVINLPEKFDICDIPDELVEVLHGEFGFPINEQVKNQTSVTFSITKFVEILLEIPGEHNFVLDVTDNDNVLTHKTVKLIVH
;
A
#
# COMPACT_ATOMS: atom_id res chain seq x y z
N SER A 1 -1.87 -22.81 -6.24
CA SER A 1 -2.53 -21.50 -6.13
C SER A 1 -3.91 -21.57 -6.76
N GLN A 2 -4.82 -20.69 -6.38
CA GLN A 2 -6.16 -20.59 -7.01
C GLN A 2 -6.06 -20.29 -8.51
N PHE A 3 -5.06 -19.55 -8.94
CA PHE A 3 -4.78 -19.29 -10.35
C PHE A 3 -4.51 -20.59 -11.14
N LEU A 4 -3.66 -21.50 -10.64
CA LEU A 4 -3.40 -22.78 -11.29
C LEU A 4 -4.66 -23.65 -11.37
N ALA A 5 -5.51 -23.63 -10.34
CA ALA A 5 -6.80 -24.33 -10.37
C ALA A 5 -7.74 -23.75 -11.45
N SER A 6 -7.73 -22.43 -11.65
CA SER A 6 -8.52 -21.79 -12.70
C SER A 6 -7.98 -22.10 -14.10
N MET A 7 -6.65 -22.18 -14.29
CA MET A 7 -6.05 -22.62 -15.54
C MET A 7 -6.46 -24.08 -15.86
N ALA A 8 -6.42 -24.96 -14.87
CA ALA A 8 -6.84 -26.34 -15.03
C ALA A 8 -8.34 -26.46 -15.41
N ALA A 9 -9.19 -25.59 -14.86
CA ALA A 9 -10.64 -25.56 -15.19
C ALA A 9 -10.91 -25.19 -16.66
N ILE A 10 -10.04 -24.39 -17.28
CA ILE A 10 -10.11 -24.04 -18.71
C ILE A 10 -9.19 -24.92 -19.57
N GLN A 11 -8.70 -26.03 -19.02
CA GLN A 11 -7.85 -27.02 -19.69
C GLN A 11 -6.52 -26.47 -20.22
N LEU A 12 -5.97 -25.42 -19.59
CA LEU A 12 -4.62 -24.96 -19.84
C LEU A 12 -3.63 -25.69 -18.92
N PRO A 13 -2.59 -26.34 -19.47
CA PRO A 13 -1.53 -26.94 -18.66
C PRO A 13 -0.66 -25.88 -18.00
N GLU A 14 0.02 -26.24 -16.92
CA GLU A 14 0.97 -25.34 -16.23
C GLU A 14 2.19 -24.96 -17.10
N THR A 15 2.54 -25.84 -18.04
CA THR A 15 3.62 -25.62 -18.99
C THR A 15 3.13 -25.97 -20.40
N PHE A 16 3.52 -25.16 -21.37
CA PHE A 16 3.17 -25.36 -22.77
C PHE A 16 4.26 -24.84 -23.70
N ASP A 17 4.43 -25.53 -24.82
CA ASP A 17 5.34 -25.10 -25.89
C ASP A 17 4.56 -24.24 -26.88
N LEU A 18 4.78 -22.92 -26.84
CA LEU A 18 4.14 -21.97 -27.76
C LEU A 18 4.43 -22.24 -29.22
N CYS A 19 5.62 -22.80 -29.57
CA CYS A 19 6.00 -23.12 -30.92
C CYS A 19 5.31 -24.39 -31.46
N ALA A 20 4.93 -25.31 -30.57
CA ALA A 20 4.25 -26.56 -30.94
C ALA A 20 2.71 -26.43 -30.93
N LEU A 21 2.15 -25.39 -30.33
CA LEU A 21 0.72 -25.18 -30.25
C LEU A 21 0.08 -24.89 -31.60
N ASP A 22 -1.02 -25.62 -31.88
CA ASP A 22 -1.90 -25.28 -33.00
C ASP A 22 -2.78 -24.08 -32.63
N ALA A 23 -2.74 -23.04 -33.46
CA ALA A 23 -3.52 -21.81 -33.28
C ALA A 23 -5.05 -22.05 -33.26
N SER A 24 -5.51 -23.15 -33.85
CA SER A 24 -6.93 -23.55 -33.87
C SER A 24 -7.35 -24.43 -32.69
N SER A 25 -6.39 -24.94 -31.91
CA SER A 25 -6.68 -25.72 -30.70
C SER A 25 -7.31 -24.84 -29.61
N ALA A 26 -8.05 -25.43 -28.67
CA ALA A 26 -8.63 -24.70 -27.54
C ALA A 26 -7.57 -23.90 -26.75
N ALA A 27 -6.43 -24.53 -26.45
CA ALA A 27 -5.32 -23.86 -25.79
C ALA A 27 -4.71 -22.72 -26.63
N GLY A 28 -4.55 -22.92 -27.94
CA GLY A 28 -4.05 -21.91 -28.87
C GLY A 28 -4.95 -20.69 -28.94
N ILE A 29 -6.28 -20.89 -29.03
CA ILE A 29 -7.27 -19.80 -29.05
C ILE A 29 -7.21 -19.00 -27.73
N ILE A 30 -7.16 -19.68 -26.58
CA ILE A 30 -7.10 -19.03 -25.27
C ILE A 30 -5.81 -18.22 -25.14
N LEU A 31 -4.65 -18.78 -25.47
CA LEU A 31 -3.36 -18.10 -25.35
C LEU A 31 -3.23 -16.92 -26.32
N LYS A 32 -3.77 -17.03 -27.53
CA LYS A 32 -3.88 -15.88 -28.45
C LYS A 32 -4.78 -14.79 -27.87
N GLY A 33 -5.87 -15.14 -27.19
CA GLY A 33 -6.72 -14.18 -26.48
C GLY A 33 -5.98 -13.43 -25.36
N PHE A 34 -4.99 -14.06 -24.73
CA PHE A 34 -4.10 -13.44 -23.75
C PHE A 34 -2.93 -12.65 -24.38
N GLY A 35 -2.77 -12.69 -25.69
CA GLY A 35 -1.73 -11.95 -26.42
C GLY A 35 -0.47 -12.77 -26.73
N TYR A 36 -0.47 -14.08 -26.49
CA TYR A 36 0.66 -14.95 -26.84
C TYR A 36 0.65 -15.29 -28.34
N PRO A 37 1.80 -15.16 -29.04
CA PRO A 37 1.96 -15.73 -30.36
C PRO A 37 2.08 -17.26 -30.23
N VAL A 38 1.53 -18.01 -31.18
CA VAL A 38 1.56 -19.48 -31.17
C VAL A 38 1.95 -20.07 -32.53
N GLY A 39 2.54 -21.25 -32.50
CA GLY A 39 2.86 -22.03 -33.69
C GLY A 39 3.79 -21.29 -34.67
N SER A 40 3.34 -21.13 -35.91
CA SER A 40 4.10 -20.49 -36.98
C SER A 40 4.43 -19.01 -36.76
N GLU A 41 3.76 -18.35 -35.85
CA GLU A 41 4.05 -16.96 -35.46
C GLU A 41 5.39 -16.80 -34.71
N LEU A 42 5.88 -17.91 -34.11
CA LEU A 42 7.15 -17.96 -33.35
C LEU A 42 8.21 -18.78 -34.04
N LYS A 43 7.83 -19.91 -34.61
CA LYS A 43 8.77 -20.88 -35.16
C LYS A 43 9.58 -20.29 -36.31
N GLY A 44 10.91 -20.33 -36.14
CA GLY A 44 11.84 -19.80 -37.17
C GLY A 44 12.03 -18.27 -37.11
N GLN A 45 11.42 -17.58 -36.18
CA GLN A 45 11.64 -16.15 -35.96
C GLN A 45 12.96 -15.91 -35.21
N THR A 46 13.67 -14.84 -35.60
CA THR A 46 14.92 -14.41 -34.94
C THR A 46 14.63 -13.44 -33.78
N ALA A 47 13.46 -12.78 -33.78
CA ALA A 47 12.97 -11.92 -32.72
C ALA A 47 11.44 -11.85 -32.77
N LYS A 48 10.80 -11.80 -31.63
CA LYS A 48 9.35 -11.62 -31.51
C LYS A 48 9.02 -10.88 -30.21
N SER A 49 8.23 -9.82 -30.34
CA SER A 49 7.62 -9.14 -29.22
C SER A 49 6.15 -9.53 -29.10
N PHE A 50 5.65 -9.66 -27.89
CA PHE A 50 4.24 -9.94 -27.62
C PHE A 50 3.80 -9.23 -26.34
N ASN A 51 2.49 -9.03 -26.24
CA ASN A 51 1.89 -8.28 -25.13
C ASN A 51 0.99 -9.21 -24.30
N ILE A 52 1.33 -9.39 -23.04
CA ILE A 52 0.59 -10.24 -22.11
C ILE A 52 -0.44 -9.46 -21.26
N ALA A 53 -0.84 -8.26 -21.68
CA ALA A 53 -1.80 -7.44 -20.92
C ALA A 53 -3.13 -8.16 -20.68
N GLY A 54 -3.56 -9.04 -21.61
CA GLY A 54 -4.75 -9.89 -21.42
C GLY A 54 -4.62 -10.84 -20.24
N GLN A 55 -3.45 -11.48 -20.11
CA GLN A 55 -3.16 -12.36 -18.98
C GLN A 55 -3.04 -11.59 -17.66
N ILE A 56 -2.40 -10.41 -17.67
CA ILE A 56 -2.29 -9.56 -16.47
C ILE A 56 -3.68 -9.18 -15.95
N ARG A 57 -4.63 -8.85 -16.84
CA ARG A 57 -6.02 -8.58 -16.45
C ARG A 57 -6.69 -9.79 -15.81
N ALA A 58 -6.46 -10.98 -16.34
CA ALA A 58 -7.00 -12.21 -15.77
C ALA A 58 -6.37 -12.53 -14.40
N LEU A 59 -5.10 -12.20 -14.19
CA LEU A 59 -4.41 -12.36 -12.91
C LEU A 59 -4.94 -11.45 -11.82
N TYR A 60 -5.52 -10.30 -12.17
CA TYR A 60 -6.03 -9.33 -11.18
C TYR A 60 -7.08 -9.94 -10.22
N GLU A 61 -7.73 -11.04 -10.63
CA GLU A 61 -8.66 -11.76 -9.76
C GLU A 61 -7.98 -12.65 -8.70
N PHE A 62 -6.66 -12.83 -8.78
CA PHE A 62 -5.91 -13.75 -7.92
C PHE A 62 -4.81 -13.00 -7.17
N ASP A 63 -5.07 -12.71 -5.91
CA ASP A 63 -4.12 -12.06 -5.03
C ASP A 63 -2.87 -12.91 -4.79
N GLY A 64 -1.70 -12.27 -4.68
CA GLY A 64 -0.44 -12.92 -4.39
C GLY A 64 0.64 -12.77 -5.47
N THR A 65 1.71 -13.56 -5.33
CA THR A 65 2.85 -13.54 -6.25
C THR A 65 2.69 -14.61 -7.34
N HIS A 66 2.80 -14.19 -8.60
CA HIS A 66 2.70 -15.03 -9.79
C HIS A 66 4.02 -14.97 -10.56
N THR A 67 4.60 -16.14 -10.83
CA THR A 67 5.88 -16.24 -11.55
C THR A 67 5.66 -16.96 -12.88
N PHE A 68 6.16 -16.36 -13.95
CA PHE A 68 6.16 -16.89 -15.31
C PHE A 68 7.59 -17.11 -15.75
N ALA A 69 7.95 -18.36 -16.04
CA ALA A 69 9.24 -18.70 -16.63
C ALA A 69 9.08 -18.88 -18.14
N PHE A 70 9.91 -18.19 -18.91
CA PHE A 70 9.96 -18.28 -20.37
C PHE A 70 11.28 -18.91 -20.76
N THR A 71 11.24 -20.12 -21.28
CA THR A 71 12.42 -20.80 -21.82
C THR A 71 12.37 -20.74 -23.34
N MET A 72 13.45 -20.27 -23.95
CA MET A 72 13.60 -20.23 -25.39
C MET A 72 14.81 -21.08 -25.79
N THR A 73 14.61 -21.98 -26.76
CA THR A 73 15.68 -22.81 -27.33
C THR A 73 15.85 -22.46 -28.82
N ASP A 74 17.09 -22.14 -29.21
CA ASP A 74 17.40 -21.82 -30.59
C ASP A 74 17.53 -23.10 -31.46
N ALA A 75 17.69 -22.90 -32.77
CA ALA A 75 17.84 -24.01 -33.74
C ALA A 75 19.11 -24.86 -33.51
N LYS A 76 20.07 -24.39 -32.71
CA LYS A 76 21.31 -25.12 -32.36
C LYS A 76 21.17 -25.86 -31.03
N GLY A 77 20.00 -25.76 -30.37
CA GLY A 77 19.74 -26.38 -29.06
C GLY A 77 20.25 -25.58 -27.88
N VAL A 78 20.63 -24.32 -28.04
CA VAL A 78 21.03 -23.45 -26.95
C VAL A 78 19.78 -22.83 -26.33
N SER A 79 19.62 -23.00 -25.02
CA SER A 79 18.48 -22.51 -24.27
C SER A 79 18.85 -21.29 -23.42
N SER A 80 17.91 -20.36 -23.32
CA SER A 80 17.93 -19.24 -22.39
C SER A 80 16.60 -19.16 -21.65
N GLU A 81 16.63 -18.66 -20.43
CA GLU A 81 15.44 -18.49 -19.58
C GLU A 81 15.31 -17.05 -19.12
N ALA A 82 14.08 -16.56 -19.08
CA ALA A 82 13.71 -15.31 -18.46
C ALA A 82 12.53 -15.54 -17.50
N VAL A 83 12.58 -14.93 -16.32
CA VAL A 83 11.54 -15.05 -15.31
C VAL A 83 10.88 -13.68 -15.09
N LEU A 84 9.57 -13.63 -15.23
CA LEU A 84 8.74 -12.49 -14.89
C LEU A 84 7.99 -12.80 -13.60
N THR A 85 8.20 -11.99 -12.57
CA THR A 85 7.44 -12.06 -11.32
C THR A 85 6.48 -10.88 -11.24
N LEU A 86 5.20 -11.18 -11.05
CA LEU A 86 4.13 -10.22 -10.88
C LEU A 86 3.55 -10.37 -9.47
N VAL A 87 3.38 -9.27 -8.78
CA VAL A 87 2.67 -9.23 -7.50
C VAL A 87 1.31 -8.59 -7.76
N VAL A 88 0.25 -9.36 -7.52
CA VAL A 88 -1.12 -8.85 -7.49
C VAL A 88 -1.45 -8.62 -6.03
N ASP A 89 -1.65 -7.38 -5.68
CA ASP A 89 -2.08 -6.96 -4.36
C ASP A 89 -3.44 -6.28 -4.50
N LYS A 90 -4.50 -7.02 -4.18
CA LYS A 90 -5.88 -6.49 -4.22
C LYS A 90 -6.14 -5.46 -3.14
N SER A 91 -5.35 -5.48 -2.07
CA SER A 91 -5.41 -4.44 -1.05
C SER A 91 -4.92 -3.09 -1.58
N SER A 92 -3.98 -3.11 -2.55
CA SER A 92 -3.49 -1.90 -3.23
C SER A 92 -4.46 -1.36 -4.30
N GLY A 93 -5.46 -2.14 -4.72
CA GLY A 93 -6.50 -1.74 -5.69
C GLY A 93 -7.75 -1.13 -5.04
N GLN A 94 -7.98 -1.37 -3.78
CA GLN A 94 -8.79 -0.51 -2.92
C GLN A 94 -7.85 0.59 -2.44
N ALA A 95 -7.98 1.79 -3.02
CA ALA A 95 -7.28 2.95 -2.50
C ALA A 95 -7.71 3.11 -1.04
N GLY A 96 -6.88 2.62 -0.13
CA GLY A 96 -7.04 2.82 1.31
C GLY A 96 -6.95 4.30 1.65
N PRO A 97 -7.09 4.65 2.91
CA PRO A 97 -6.92 6.02 3.35
C PRO A 97 -5.61 6.61 2.82
N ARG A 98 -5.65 7.83 2.29
CA ARG A 98 -4.47 8.58 1.90
C ARG A 98 -4.09 9.52 3.03
N ILE A 99 -2.82 9.46 3.47
CA ILE A 99 -2.28 10.30 4.54
C ILE A 99 -1.16 11.14 3.92
N THR A 100 -1.30 12.45 3.99
CA THR A 100 -0.31 13.39 3.44
C THR A 100 0.02 14.48 4.46
N TRP A 101 1.27 14.90 4.52
CA TRP A 101 1.69 16.03 5.34
C TRP A 101 1.76 17.30 4.48
N ARG A 102 0.95 18.29 4.83
CA ARG A 102 0.82 19.51 4.04
C ARG A 102 2.14 20.28 4.00
N GLY A 103 2.68 20.43 2.79
CA GLY A 103 3.94 21.16 2.56
C GLY A 103 5.22 20.34 2.79
N TYR A 104 5.11 19.08 3.20
CA TYR A 104 6.25 18.19 3.49
C TYR A 104 6.06 16.80 2.88
N ASP A 105 7.15 16.10 2.65
CA ASP A 105 7.14 14.68 2.29
C ASP A 105 7.07 13.84 3.56
N ILE A 106 5.92 13.17 3.81
CA ILE A 106 5.68 12.40 5.04
C ILE A 106 6.64 11.22 5.22
N ASP A 107 7.32 10.78 4.17
CA ASP A 107 8.27 9.67 4.23
C ASP A 107 9.71 10.12 4.60
N GLN A 108 9.93 11.45 4.77
CA GLN A 108 11.19 12.04 5.19
C GLN A 108 11.18 12.41 6.69
N GLN A 109 12.38 12.62 7.27
CA GLN A 109 12.57 13.16 8.61
C GLN A 109 12.90 14.65 8.53
N TYR A 110 12.31 15.43 9.44
CA TYR A 110 12.53 16.88 9.49
C TYR A 110 12.98 17.34 10.87
N GLU A 111 13.87 18.34 10.87
CA GLU A 111 14.24 19.07 12.08
C GLU A 111 13.09 19.99 12.50
N VAL A 112 12.71 19.94 13.78
CA VAL A 112 11.63 20.78 14.32
C VAL A 112 12.08 22.24 14.36
N GLN A 113 11.28 23.12 13.76
CA GLN A 113 11.51 24.56 13.76
C GLN A 113 10.34 25.29 14.42
N LYS A 114 10.60 26.45 15.03
CA LYS A 114 9.61 27.20 15.81
C LYS A 114 8.31 27.52 15.05
N ASP A 115 8.43 27.76 13.74
CA ASP A 115 7.28 28.15 12.91
C ASP A 115 6.72 26.96 12.09
N MET A 116 7.12 25.74 12.45
CA MET A 116 6.71 24.54 11.73
C MET A 116 5.22 24.26 11.93
N VAL A 117 4.50 24.11 10.83
CA VAL A 117 3.11 23.69 10.82
C VAL A 117 3.05 22.22 10.45
N ILE A 118 2.40 21.43 11.30
CA ILE A 118 2.29 19.99 11.09
C ILE A 118 0.82 19.61 10.94
N ASP A 119 0.29 19.83 9.74
CA ASP A 119 -1.05 19.50 9.34
C ASP A 119 -1.05 18.26 8.46
N ILE A 120 -1.70 17.22 8.93
CA ILE A 120 -1.84 15.94 8.24
C ILE A 120 -3.24 15.86 7.64
N ASP A 121 -3.31 15.79 6.32
CA ASP A 121 -4.57 15.58 5.61
C ASP A 121 -4.78 14.08 5.41
N ILE A 122 -5.94 13.61 5.83
CA ILE A 122 -6.38 12.22 5.73
C ILE A 122 -7.61 12.18 4.84
N GLU A 123 -7.55 11.41 3.77
CA GLU A 123 -8.67 11.18 2.86
C GLU A 123 -8.98 9.68 2.82
N ALA A 124 -10.24 9.31 3.01
CA ALA A 124 -10.72 7.93 3.02
C ALA A 124 -12.07 7.87 2.32
N ASP A 125 -12.12 7.48 1.05
CA ASP A 125 -13.33 7.45 0.22
C ASP A 125 -14.47 6.63 0.84
N LYS A 126 -14.13 5.64 1.66
CA LYS A 126 -15.08 4.76 2.36
C LYS A 126 -15.43 5.24 3.76
N GLY A 127 -14.88 6.38 4.18
CA GLY A 127 -14.99 6.88 5.54
C GLY A 127 -14.01 6.20 6.50
N ILE A 128 -13.54 6.95 7.48
CA ILE A 128 -12.58 6.49 8.49
C ILE A 128 -13.31 5.62 9.52
N LYS A 129 -12.87 4.38 9.70
CA LYS A 129 -13.35 3.44 10.71
C LYS A 129 -12.64 3.60 12.04
N SER A 130 -11.30 3.69 12.00
CA SER A 130 -10.43 3.92 13.15
C SER A 130 -9.20 4.72 12.72
N PHE A 131 -8.70 5.53 13.66
CA PHE A 131 -7.49 6.32 13.47
C PHE A 131 -6.64 6.28 14.74
N PHE A 132 -5.66 5.38 14.78
CA PHE A 132 -4.72 5.30 15.89
C PHE A 132 -3.55 6.26 15.67
N VAL A 133 -3.24 7.00 16.73
CA VAL A 133 -2.01 7.78 16.85
C VAL A 133 -1.15 7.12 17.92
N THR A 134 0.12 6.83 17.58
CA THR A 134 1.11 6.34 18.55
C THR A 134 2.26 7.35 18.61
N ILE A 135 2.60 7.80 19.81
CA ILE A 135 3.72 8.70 20.08
C ILE A 135 4.92 7.83 20.44
N ASP A 136 5.80 7.59 19.45
CA ASP A 136 7.02 6.82 19.64
C ASP A 136 8.22 7.76 19.79
N SER A 137 8.55 8.04 21.04
CA SER A 137 9.65 8.91 21.44
C SER A 137 10.16 8.54 22.82
N GLU A 138 11.43 8.16 22.92
CA GLU A 138 12.04 7.78 24.20
C GLU A 138 12.06 8.93 25.20
N THR A 139 12.25 10.16 24.73
CA THR A 139 12.36 11.36 25.56
C THR A 139 11.00 11.95 25.95
N LEU A 140 9.96 11.78 25.10
CA LEU A 140 8.58 12.19 25.43
C LEU A 140 7.86 11.15 26.34
N ARG A 141 8.14 9.87 26.18
CA ARG A 141 7.44 8.79 26.91
C ARG A 141 7.30 9.02 28.41
N PRO A 142 8.34 9.46 29.16
CA PRO A 142 8.18 9.73 30.60
C PRO A 142 7.32 10.97 30.91
N LEU A 143 7.13 11.87 29.94
CA LEU A 143 6.35 13.11 30.13
C LEU A 143 4.86 12.93 29.80
N LEU A 144 4.51 11.98 28.94
CA LEU A 144 3.12 11.73 28.52
C LEU A 144 2.15 11.53 29.72
N PRO A 145 2.49 10.74 30.75
CA PRO A 145 1.62 10.62 31.93
C PRO A 145 1.47 11.94 32.71
N VAL A 146 2.47 12.83 32.69
CA VAL A 146 2.41 14.13 33.40
C VAL A 146 1.36 15.05 32.78
N ILE A 147 1.21 15.00 31.46
CA ILE A 147 0.21 15.76 30.70
C ILE A 147 -1.08 14.95 30.46
N ASN A 148 -1.22 13.82 31.15
CA ASN A 148 -2.37 12.92 31.06
C ASN A 148 -2.67 12.41 29.62
N LEU A 149 -1.60 12.21 28.81
CA LEU A 149 -1.69 11.76 27.43
C LEU A 149 -1.20 10.30 27.33
N PRO A 150 -1.99 9.36 26.78
CA PRO A 150 -1.54 8.00 26.54
C PRO A 150 -0.56 7.94 25.35
N GLU A 151 0.34 6.97 25.36
CA GLU A 151 1.27 6.74 24.26
C GLU A 151 0.56 6.35 22.96
N LYS A 152 -0.60 5.67 23.07
CA LYS A 152 -1.43 5.26 21.93
C LYS A 152 -2.91 5.48 22.22
N PHE A 153 -3.62 6.05 21.26
CA PHE A 153 -5.06 6.31 21.36
C PHE A 153 -5.75 6.26 20.00
N ASP A 154 -7.04 5.89 19.99
CA ASP A 154 -7.87 5.93 18.78
C ASP A 154 -8.65 7.26 18.73
N ILE A 155 -8.33 8.10 17.76
CA ILE A 155 -9.00 9.39 17.54
C ILE A 155 -10.52 9.24 17.30
N CYS A 156 -10.95 8.07 16.77
CA CYS A 156 -12.36 7.78 16.50
C CYS A 156 -13.13 7.30 17.75
N ASP A 157 -12.43 7.02 18.88
CA ASP A 157 -13.03 6.48 20.09
C ASP A 157 -12.28 6.98 21.34
N ILE A 158 -12.29 8.31 21.53
CA ILE A 158 -11.62 8.97 22.65
C ILE A 158 -12.56 8.95 23.86
N PRO A 159 -12.11 8.39 25.02
CA PRO A 159 -12.87 8.41 26.25
C PRO A 159 -12.99 9.82 26.86
N ASP A 160 -14.07 10.08 27.61
CA ASP A 160 -14.43 11.40 28.14
C ASP A 160 -13.27 12.08 28.89
N GLU A 161 -12.49 11.30 29.66
CA GLU A 161 -11.36 11.80 30.45
C GLU A 161 -10.21 12.39 29.62
N LEU A 162 -10.11 12.04 28.32
CA LEU A 162 -9.08 12.55 27.41
C LEU A 162 -9.58 13.66 26.49
N VAL A 163 -10.89 13.93 26.45
CA VAL A 163 -11.48 14.93 25.55
C VAL A 163 -10.90 16.32 25.81
N GLU A 164 -10.75 16.73 27.05
CA GLU A 164 -10.23 18.06 27.41
C GLU A 164 -8.78 18.21 26.94
N VAL A 165 -7.94 17.22 27.13
CA VAL A 165 -6.53 17.25 26.71
C VAL A 165 -6.42 17.21 25.18
N LEU A 166 -7.03 16.23 24.53
CA LEU A 166 -6.84 16.01 23.09
C LEU A 166 -7.57 17.06 22.25
N HIS A 167 -8.80 17.37 22.58
CA HIS A 167 -9.60 18.33 21.84
C HIS A 167 -9.45 19.77 22.37
N GLY A 168 -9.56 19.94 23.69
CA GLY A 168 -9.49 21.26 24.31
C GLY A 168 -8.11 21.88 24.22
N GLU A 169 -7.06 21.19 24.67
CA GLU A 169 -5.70 21.74 24.68
C GLU A 169 -5.00 21.59 23.32
N PHE A 170 -4.98 20.40 22.74
CA PHE A 170 -4.28 20.16 21.47
C PHE A 170 -5.11 20.49 20.23
N GLY A 171 -6.44 20.57 20.34
CA GLY A 171 -7.32 20.92 19.23
C GLY A 171 -7.52 19.79 18.22
N PHE A 172 -7.29 18.53 18.62
CA PHE A 172 -7.50 17.41 17.73
C PHE A 172 -8.99 17.24 17.40
N PRO A 173 -9.35 16.96 16.14
CA PRO A 173 -10.66 16.43 15.86
C PRO A 173 -10.78 15.05 16.49
N ILE A 174 -11.88 14.73 17.16
CA ILE A 174 -12.08 13.47 17.86
C ILE A 174 -13.48 12.88 17.61
N ASN A 175 -13.60 11.58 17.84
CA ASN A 175 -14.87 10.86 17.82
C ASN A 175 -15.67 11.09 16.53
N GLU A 176 -16.90 11.62 16.59
CA GLU A 176 -17.77 11.85 15.44
C GLU A 176 -17.21 12.90 14.43
N GLN A 177 -16.24 13.71 14.85
CA GLN A 177 -15.55 14.65 13.94
C GLN A 177 -14.61 13.93 12.97
N VAL A 178 -14.27 12.67 13.27
CA VAL A 178 -13.34 11.83 12.48
C VAL A 178 -14.00 10.56 11.98
N LYS A 179 -14.75 9.88 12.83
CA LYS A 179 -15.40 8.62 12.52
C LYS A 179 -16.39 8.76 11.38
N ASN A 180 -16.26 7.90 10.37
CA ASN A 180 -17.02 7.90 9.12
C ASN A 180 -16.81 9.14 8.21
N GLN A 181 -15.92 10.05 8.57
CA GLN A 181 -15.58 11.17 7.70
C GLN A 181 -14.72 10.68 6.52
N THR A 182 -14.93 11.27 5.35
CA THR A 182 -14.15 10.98 4.14
C THR A 182 -12.90 11.85 4.00
N SER A 183 -12.83 12.93 4.78
CA SER A 183 -11.68 13.84 4.82
C SER A 183 -11.58 14.49 6.19
N VAL A 184 -10.38 14.48 6.77
CA VAL A 184 -10.05 15.11 8.05
C VAL A 184 -8.66 15.72 7.98
N THR A 185 -8.49 16.91 8.56
CA THR A 185 -7.16 17.47 8.84
C THR A 185 -6.84 17.24 10.32
N PHE A 186 -5.75 16.54 10.60
CA PHE A 186 -5.22 16.28 11.93
C PHE A 186 -3.95 17.10 12.13
N SER A 187 -3.97 18.05 13.08
CA SER A 187 -2.83 18.96 13.31
C SER A 187 -2.13 18.61 14.61
N ILE A 188 -0.83 18.35 14.53
CA ILE A 188 0.05 18.22 15.70
C ILE A 188 0.93 19.45 15.92
N THR A 189 0.60 20.57 15.27
CA THR A 189 1.36 21.84 15.34
C THR A 189 1.56 22.32 16.76
N LYS A 190 0.57 22.14 17.65
CA LYS A 190 0.70 22.55 19.05
C LYS A 190 1.76 21.74 19.84
N PHE A 191 2.16 20.57 19.34
CA PHE A 191 3.27 19.83 19.93
C PHE A 191 4.62 20.46 19.60
N VAL A 192 4.74 21.28 18.58
CA VAL A 192 6.02 21.89 18.16
C VAL A 192 6.67 22.65 19.33
N GLU A 193 5.92 23.45 20.09
CA GLU A 193 6.47 24.20 21.23
C GLU A 193 7.00 23.26 22.32
N ILE A 194 6.32 22.15 22.58
CA ILE A 194 6.75 21.12 23.54
C ILE A 194 8.00 20.41 23.02
N LEU A 195 8.01 20.03 21.73
CA LEU A 195 9.10 19.29 21.12
C LEU A 195 10.41 20.10 21.12
N LEU A 196 10.36 21.41 20.88
CA LEU A 196 11.54 22.29 20.86
C LEU A 196 12.33 22.28 22.17
N GLU A 197 11.69 21.97 23.29
CA GLU A 197 12.32 21.89 24.62
C GLU A 197 12.86 20.49 24.94
N ILE A 198 12.66 19.51 24.04
CA ILE A 198 12.95 18.09 24.30
C ILE A 198 13.81 17.53 23.17
N PRO A 199 15.16 17.52 23.29
CA PRO A 199 16.02 16.93 22.28
C PRO A 199 15.77 15.45 22.06
N GLY A 200 15.89 15.03 20.81
CA GLY A 200 15.75 13.63 20.42
C GLY A 200 14.91 13.41 19.16
N GLU A 201 14.65 12.13 18.87
CA GLU A 201 13.76 11.72 17.80
C GLU A 201 12.34 11.55 18.33
N HIS A 202 11.39 12.09 17.58
CA HIS A 202 9.96 12.05 17.90
C HIS A 202 9.19 11.55 16.68
N ASN A 203 8.61 10.37 16.79
CA ASN A 203 7.84 9.76 15.74
C ASN A 203 6.35 9.73 16.12
N PHE A 204 5.50 10.25 15.24
CA PHE A 204 4.05 10.13 15.37
C PHE A 204 3.58 9.12 14.32
N VAL A 205 3.25 7.93 14.79
CA VAL A 205 2.78 6.83 13.93
C VAL A 205 1.27 6.96 13.76
N LEU A 206 0.83 7.00 12.51
CA LEU A 206 -0.56 7.20 12.11
C LEU A 206 -1.05 5.94 11.41
N ASP A 207 -1.98 5.23 12.04
CA ASP A 207 -2.64 4.04 11.52
C ASP A 207 -4.11 4.36 11.24
N VAL A 208 -4.46 4.54 9.98
CA VAL A 208 -5.83 4.84 9.57
C VAL A 208 -6.44 3.65 8.85
N THR A 209 -7.58 3.17 9.33
CA THR A 209 -8.35 2.09 8.71
C THR A 209 -9.68 2.65 8.22
N ASP A 210 -10.07 2.34 7.00
CA ASP A 210 -11.38 2.70 6.45
C ASP A 210 -12.48 1.67 6.77
N ASN A 211 -13.72 1.96 6.36
CA ASN A 211 -14.85 1.07 6.59
C ASN A 211 -14.80 -0.24 5.76
N ASP A 212 -13.94 -0.31 4.74
CA ASP A 212 -13.65 -1.56 4.01
C ASP A 212 -12.51 -2.37 4.68
N ASN A 213 -12.01 -1.92 5.86
CA ASN A 213 -10.90 -2.50 6.63
C ASN A 213 -9.54 -2.42 5.93
N VAL A 214 -9.35 -1.46 5.03
CA VAL A 214 -8.04 -1.20 4.44
C VAL A 214 -7.26 -0.27 5.35
N LEU A 215 -6.07 -0.73 5.78
CA LEU A 215 -5.16 0.01 6.66
C LEU A 215 -4.12 0.78 5.83
N THR A 216 -3.94 2.04 6.17
CA THR A 216 -2.80 2.83 5.73
C THR A 216 -1.98 3.26 6.94
N HIS A 217 -0.67 3.04 6.87
CA HIS A 217 0.32 3.36 7.89
C HIS A 217 1.27 4.44 7.38
N LYS A 218 1.45 5.52 8.16
CA LYS A 218 2.46 6.56 7.92
C LYS A 218 3.07 7.01 9.24
N THR A 219 4.28 7.55 9.16
CA THR A 219 4.98 8.08 10.33
C THR A 219 5.50 9.48 10.04
N VAL A 220 5.08 10.45 10.83
CA VAL A 220 5.69 11.79 10.87
C VAL A 220 6.94 11.69 11.73
N LYS A 221 8.10 11.89 11.13
CA LYS A 221 9.41 11.76 11.77
C LYS A 221 10.03 13.14 12.02
N LEU A 222 10.24 13.45 13.27
CA LEU A 222 10.77 14.74 13.73
C LEU A 222 12.05 14.52 14.53
N ILE A 223 12.97 15.48 14.45
CA ILE A 223 14.18 15.49 15.27
C ILE A 223 14.39 16.88 15.86
N VAL A 224 14.84 16.92 17.13
CA VAL A 224 15.27 18.13 17.85
C VAL A 224 16.71 17.94 18.31
N HIS A 225 17.59 18.88 18.01
CA HIS A 225 19.02 18.87 18.36
C HIS A 225 19.34 19.66 19.63
#